data_11f0f012e040c923dc6583ae2b2957aa
#
_entry.id   11f0f012e040c923dc6583ae2b2957aa
#
_cell.length_a   1.000
_cell.length_b   1.000
_cell.length_c   1.000
_cell.angle_alpha   90.00
_cell.angle_beta   90.00
_cell.angle_gamma   90.00
#
_symmetry.space_group_name_H-M   'P 1'
#
loop_
_entity.id
_entity.type
_entity.pdbx_description
1 polymer ?
#
loop_
_entity_poly.entity_id
_entity_poly.type
_entity_poly.pdbx_seq_one_letter_code
_entity_poly.pdbx_strand_id
1 'polypeptide(L)'
;MSSPCPDLPPMKEYKSAQYEFNDEQNREFSALADSMRVTASLMQLAGLAFVVLAVLTGVQAANVGGTGVGPYGPAIGLSAAALLSLCVGFWTGGAATSFRKVAETKNEDVWHLMNAVGSLRAMYGLLRTIILGTLVLSVVGLGMIAFGLMNK
;
A
#
# COMPACT_ATOMS: atom_id res chain seq x y z
N MET A 1 -46.13 -17.00 50.52
CA MET A 1 -45.32 -18.16 50.14
C MET A 1 -44.56 -17.80 48.88
N SER A 2 -43.35 -17.26 49.02
CA SER A 2 -42.45 -16.88 47.91
C SER A 2 -41.48 -18.03 47.71
N SER A 3 -41.57 -18.66 46.55
CA SER A 3 -40.65 -19.72 46.15
C SER A 3 -39.25 -19.15 45.94
N PRO A 4 -38.19 -19.74 46.48
CA PRO A 4 -36.83 -19.30 46.18
C PRO A 4 -36.48 -19.61 44.72
N CYS A 5 -35.94 -18.62 44.02
CA CYS A 5 -35.33 -18.83 42.69
C CYS A 5 -34.22 -19.88 42.80
N PRO A 6 -34.15 -20.84 41.86
CA PRO A 6 -33.03 -21.76 41.81
C PRO A 6 -31.73 -20.99 41.50
N ASP A 7 -30.71 -21.24 42.35
CA ASP A 7 -29.35 -20.72 42.15
C ASP A 7 -28.85 -21.03 40.74
N LEU A 8 -28.74 -20.00 39.91
CA LEU A 8 -28.06 -20.08 38.65
C LEU A 8 -26.59 -20.42 38.93
N PRO A 9 -26.04 -21.46 38.26
CA PRO A 9 -24.62 -21.76 38.40
C PRO A 9 -23.80 -20.55 38.02
N PRO A 10 -22.68 -20.26 38.70
CA PRO A 10 -21.86 -19.12 38.41
C PRO A 10 -21.48 -19.21 36.92
N MET A 11 -21.84 -18.17 36.17
CA MET A 11 -21.39 -18.05 34.78
C MET A 11 -19.87 -18.13 34.82
N LYS A 12 -19.32 -19.26 34.36
CA LYS A 12 -17.91 -19.37 34.06
C LYS A 12 -17.61 -18.23 33.15
N GLU A 13 -16.89 -17.24 33.68
CA GLU A 13 -16.27 -16.19 32.91
C GLU A 13 -15.49 -16.88 31.80
N TYR A 14 -16.07 -16.93 30.63
CA TYR A 14 -15.36 -17.33 29.41
C TYR A 14 -14.31 -16.23 29.23
N LYS A 15 -13.17 -16.33 29.91
CA LYS A 15 -11.94 -15.74 29.44
C LYS A 15 -11.76 -16.32 28.05
N SER A 16 -12.23 -15.58 27.04
CA SER A 16 -11.86 -15.85 25.67
C SER A 16 -10.34 -16.02 25.70
N ALA A 17 -9.87 -17.24 25.42
CA ALA A 17 -8.45 -17.50 25.37
C ALA A 17 -7.91 -16.52 24.30
N GLN A 18 -7.43 -15.39 24.77
CA GLN A 18 -6.85 -14.36 23.93
C GLN A 18 -5.61 -15.02 23.33
N TYR A 19 -5.64 -15.23 22.02
CA TYR A 19 -4.56 -15.91 21.36
C TYR A 19 -3.32 -15.01 21.43
N GLU A 20 -2.35 -15.42 22.21
CA GLU A 20 -1.05 -14.78 22.33
C GLU A 20 -0.07 -15.47 21.39
N PHE A 21 0.63 -14.70 20.57
CA PHE A 21 1.65 -15.24 19.69
C PHE A 21 2.86 -15.70 20.49
N ASN A 22 3.47 -16.81 20.07
CA ASN A 22 4.69 -17.34 20.66
C ASN A 22 5.89 -16.41 20.35
N ASP A 23 6.95 -16.44 21.18
CA ASP A 23 8.15 -15.60 21.01
C ASP A 23 8.81 -15.78 19.63
N GLU A 24 8.74 -16.98 19.05
CA GLU A 24 9.24 -17.27 17.71
C GLU A 24 8.41 -16.54 16.64
N GLN A 25 7.08 -16.55 16.77
CA GLN A 25 6.16 -15.86 15.87
C GLN A 25 6.34 -14.34 15.96
N ASN A 26 6.50 -13.81 17.17
CA ASN A 26 6.77 -12.38 17.39
C ASN A 26 8.09 -11.94 16.76
N ARG A 27 9.11 -12.79 16.78
CA ARG A 27 10.39 -12.53 16.12
C ARG A 27 10.24 -12.49 14.59
N GLU A 28 9.45 -13.38 14.00
CA GLU A 28 9.17 -13.38 12.57
C GLU A 28 8.37 -12.12 12.15
N PHE A 29 7.37 -11.70 12.93
CA PHE A 29 6.66 -10.45 12.68
C PHE A 29 7.55 -9.21 12.77
N SER A 30 8.49 -9.20 13.72
CA SER A 30 9.47 -8.12 13.86
C SER A 30 10.41 -8.06 12.66
N ALA A 31 10.96 -9.21 12.22
CA ALA A 31 11.81 -9.29 11.04
C ALA A 31 11.10 -8.86 9.75
N LEU A 32 9.81 -9.25 9.60
CA LEU A 32 8.96 -8.82 8.50
C LEU A 32 8.75 -7.30 8.54
N ALA A 33 8.42 -6.74 9.70
CA ALA A 33 8.21 -5.30 9.88
C ALA A 33 9.45 -4.48 9.52
N ASP A 34 10.64 -4.95 9.91
CA ASP A 34 11.91 -4.29 9.59
C ASP A 34 12.20 -4.32 8.09
N SER A 35 11.97 -5.46 7.43
CA SER A 35 12.12 -5.60 5.97
C SER A 35 11.15 -4.68 5.22
N MET A 36 9.90 -4.60 5.67
CA MET A 36 8.88 -3.71 5.10
C MET A 36 9.25 -2.24 5.29
N ARG A 37 9.83 -1.87 6.43
CA ARG A 37 10.26 -0.49 6.73
C ARG A 37 11.41 -0.06 5.81
N VAL A 38 12.40 -0.92 5.60
CA VAL A 38 13.50 -0.66 4.66
C VAL A 38 12.95 -0.49 3.24
N THR A 39 12.09 -1.39 2.80
CA THR A 39 11.44 -1.30 1.48
C THR A 39 10.64 -0.01 1.32
N ALA A 40 9.87 0.38 2.34
CA ALA A 40 9.11 1.63 2.34
C ALA A 40 10.01 2.86 2.19
N SER A 41 11.12 2.90 2.92
CA SER A 41 12.11 3.99 2.84
C SER A 41 12.76 4.07 1.45
N LEU A 42 13.13 2.94 0.87
CA LEU A 42 13.69 2.87 -0.48
C LEU A 42 12.67 3.35 -1.53
N MET A 43 11.41 2.96 -1.41
CA MET A 43 10.33 3.42 -2.31
C MET A 43 10.08 4.92 -2.18
N GLN A 44 10.15 5.49 -0.98
CA GLN A 44 10.02 6.93 -0.77
C GLN A 44 11.19 7.70 -1.39
N LEU A 45 12.42 7.21 -1.21
CA LEU A 45 13.61 7.82 -1.84
C LEU A 45 13.53 7.74 -3.37
N ALA A 46 13.13 6.60 -3.92
CA ALA A 46 12.92 6.45 -5.35
C ALA A 46 11.83 7.41 -5.87
N GLY A 47 10.72 7.53 -5.13
CA GLY A 47 9.65 8.47 -5.46
C GLY A 47 10.14 9.91 -5.51
N LEU A 48 10.93 10.35 -4.52
CA LEU A 48 11.54 11.68 -4.52
C LEU A 48 12.50 11.89 -5.69
N ALA A 49 13.33 10.88 -6.01
CA ALA A 49 14.21 10.94 -7.18
C ALA A 49 13.41 11.10 -8.48
N PHE A 50 12.30 10.39 -8.64
CA PHE A 50 11.42 10.54 -9.80
C PHE A 50 10.76 11.93 -9.87
N VAL A 51 10.41 12.54 -8.72
CA VAL A 51 9.91 13.92 -8.70
C VAL A 51 10.96 14.88 -9.25
N VAL A 52 12.21 14.76 -8.79
CA VAL A 52 13.32 15.62 -9.28
C VAL A 52 13.51 15.43 -10.78
N LEU A 53 13.55 14.18 -11.25
CA LEU A 53 13.69 13.88 -12.68
C LEU A 53 12.51 14.41 -13.50
N ALA A 54 11.28 14.31 -12.99
CA ALA A 54 10.09 14.85 -13.65
C ALA A 54 10.16 16.37 -13.81
N VAL A 55 10.63 17.08 -12.78
CA VAL A 55 10.82 18.54 -12.83
C VAL A 55 11.90 18.90 -13.84
N LEU A 56 13.05 18.23 -13.81
CA LEU A 56 14.16 18.49 -14.74
C LEU A 56 13.73 18.26 -16.20
N THR A 57 13.06 17.14 -16.48
CA THR A 57 12.57 16.84 -17.84
C THR A 57 11.47 17.78 -18.29
N GLY A 58 10.61 18.24 -17.36
CA GLY A 58 9.59 19.25 -17.63
C GLY A 58 10.18 20.61 -17.99
N VAL A 59 11.20 21.06 -17.26
CA VAL A 59 11.94 22.30 -17.57
C VAL A 59 12.67 22.20 -18.91
N GLN A 60 13.29 21.06 -19.22
CA GLN A 60 13.93 20.85 -20.52
C GLN A 60 12.91 20.92 -21.65
N ALA A 61 11.75 20.28 -21.50
CA ALA A 61 10.68 20.32 -22.49
C ALA A 61 10.18 21.77 -22.74
N ALA A 62 10.06 22.58 -21.68
CA ALA A 62 9.70 23.99 -21.79
C ALA A 62 10.74 24.82 -22.55
N ASN A 63 12.03 24.57 -22.32
CA ASN A 63 13.13 25.30 -22.97
C ASN A 63 13.27 24.99 -24.47
N VAL A 64 12.87 23.81 -24.90
CA VAL A 64 12.89 23.41 -26.33
C VAL A 64 11.74 24.05 -27.11
N GLY A 65 10.83 24.76 -26.45
CA GLY A 65 9.71 25.47 -27.10
C GLY A 65 8.69 24.56 -27.77
N GLY A 66 8.60 23.31 -27.32
CA GLY A 66 7.67 22.32 -27.86
C GLY A 66 6.22 22.69 -27.53
N THR A 67 5.41 22.93 -28.56
CA THR A 67 3.97 23.11 -28.42
C THR A 67 3.28 21.74 -28.47
N GLY A 68 2.47 21.43 -27.44
CA GLY A 68 1.71 20.18 -27.37
C GLY A 68 2.21 19.22 -26.28
N VAL A 69 1.52 18.11 -26.14
CA VAL A 69 1.75 17.12 -25.05
C VAL A 69 3.01 16.26 -25.28
N GLY A 70 3.45 16.11 -26.53
CA GLY A 70 4.56 15.23 -26.90
C GLY A 70 5.86 15.46 -26.12
N PRO A 71 6.39 16.69 -26.05
CA PRO A 71 7.62 16.99 -25.33
C PRO A 71 7.53 16.74 -23.81
N TYR A 72 6.34 16.84 -23.23
CA TYR A 72 6.10 16.61 -21.80
C TYR A 72 5.79 15.15 -21.45
N GLY A 73 5.67 14.25 -22.43
CA GLY A 73 5.37 12.83 -22.20
C GLY A 73 6.28 12.18 -21.15
N PRO A 74 7.62 12.30 -21.24
CA PRO A 74 8.53 11.75 -20.23
C PRO A 74 8.32 12.33 -18.85
N ALA A 75 8.08 13.62 -18.72
CA ALA A 75 7.84 14.29 -17.44
C ALA A 75 6.52 13.80 -16.78
N ILE A 76 5.47 13.61 -17.58
CA ILE A 76 4.19 13.06 -17.12
C ILE A 76 4.38 11.62 -16.64
N GLY A 77 5.10 10.80 -17.41
CA GLY A 77 5.40 9.42 -17.03
C GLY A 77 6.18 9.31 -15.73
N LEU A 78 7.22 10.14 -15.54
CA LEU A 78 8.00 10.21 -14.31
C LEU A 78 7.17 10.71 -13.12
N SER A 79 6.28 11.69 -13.32
CA SER A 79 5.38 12.18 -12.28
C SER A 79 4.42 11.07 -11.81
N ALA A 80 3.86 10.30 -12.73
CA ALA A 80 3.02 9.16 -12.39
C ALA A 80 3.81 8.09 -11.62
N ALA A 81 5.02 7.76 -12.05
CA ALA A 81 5.90 6.81 -11.35
C ALA A 81 6.27 7.31 -9.94
N ALA A 82 6.52 8.61 -9.78
CA ALA A 82 6.79 9.23 -8.50
C ALA A 82 5.61 9.06 -7.53
N LEU A 83 4.39 9.40 -7.97
CA LEU A 83 3.18 9.27 -7.17
C LEU A 83 2.96 7.82 -6.73
N LEU A 84 3.12 6.85 -7.66
CA LEU A 84 2.98 5.43 -7.34
C LEU A 84 4.00 4.97 -6.30
N SER A 85 5.27 5.32 -6.47
CA SER A 85 6.34 4.95 -5.55
C SER A 85 6.10 5.53 -4.15
N LEU A 86 5.69 6.80 -4.06
CA LEU A 86 5.39 7.46 -2.79
C LEU A 86 4.16 6.83 -2.10
N CYS A 87 3.09 6.55 -2.83
CA CYS A 87 1.89 5.90 -2.27
C CYS A 87 2.21 4.50 -1.74
N VAL A 88 2.91 3.67 -2.53
CA VAL A 88 3.32 2.32 -2.11
C VAL A 88 4.24 2.40 -0.89
N GLY A 89 5.23 3.31 -0.90
CA GLY A 89 6.14 3.52 0.23
C GLY A 89 5.40 3.93 1.51
N PHE A 90 4.44 4.85 1.42
CA PHE A 90 3.66 5.31 2.57
C PHE A 90 2.81 4.18 3.18
N TRP A 91 2.09 3.41 2.36
CA TRP A 91 1.27 2.32 2.86
C TRP A 91 2.07 1.14 3.38
N THR A 92 3.17 0.80 2.73
CA THR A 92 4.09 -0.25 3.22
C THR A 92 4.66 0.14 4.58
N GLY A 93 5.01 1.42 4.77
CA GLY A 93 5.49 1.94 6.05
C GLY A 93 4.42 1.89 7.16
N GLY A 94 3.17 2.20 6.81
CA GLY A 94 2.01 2.07 7.72
C GLY A 94 1.77 0.62 8.15
N ALA A 95 1.81 -0.31 7.20
CA ALA A 95 1.69 -1.74 7.49
C ALA A 95 2.86 -2.24 8.37
N ALA A 96 4.10 -1.83 8.08
CA ALA A 96 5.28 -2.18 8.89
C ALA A 96 5.13 -1.74 10.35
N THR A 97 4.61 -0.53 10.57
CA THR A 97 4.36 -0.02 11.92
C THR A 97 3.30 -0.85 12.67
N SER A 98 2.26 -1.30 11.96
CA SER A 98 1.21 -2.14 12.54
C SER A 98 1.73 -3.53 12.89
N PHE A 99 2.53 -4.16 12.02
CA PHE A 99 3.17 -5.46 12.31
C PHE A 99 4.15 -5.37 13.49
N ARG A 100 4.91 -4.28 13.60
CA ARG A 100 5.80 -4.07 14.74
C ARG A 100 5.02 -3.97 16.06
N LYS A 101 3.87 -3.29 16.05
CA LYS A 101 2.99 -3.23 17.23
C LYS A 101 2.47 -4.61 17.63
N VAL A 102 2.15 -5.49 16.68
CA VAL A 102 1.77 -6.89 16.98
C VAL A 102 2.86 -7.60 17.78
N ALA A 103 4.14 -7.40 17.41
CA ALA A 103 5.27 -8.05 18.08
C ALA A 103 5.61 -7.44 19.45
N GLU A 104 5.27 -6.17 19.70
CA GLU A 104 5.64 -5.42 20.91
C GLU A 104 4.52 -5.37 21.96
N THR A 105 3.23 -5.54 21.56
CA THR A 105 2.08 -5.44 22.48
C THR A 105 1.61 -6.81 22.94
N LYS A 106 1.38 -6.95 24.26
CA LYS A 106 0.70 -8.10 24.84
C LYS A 106 -0.78 -7.79 24.98
N ASN A 107 -1.64 -8.73 24.63
CA ASN A 107 -3.11 -8.68 24.73
C ASN A 107 -3.90 -7.93 23.64
N GLU A 108 -3.26 -7.30 22.64
CA GLU A 108 -3.95 -6.63 21.51
C GLU A 108 -3.49 -7.11 20.14
N ASP A 109 -2.80 -8.25 20.09
CA ASP A 109 -2.14 -8.81 18.90
C ASP A 109 -3.11 -8.96 17.73
N VAL A 110 -4.31 -9.47 17.98
CA VAL A 110 -5.33 -9.70 16.95
C VAL A 110 -5.84 -8.37 16.35
N TRP A 111 -6.03 -7.34 17.17
CA TRP A 111 -6.49 -6.04 16.70
C TRP A 111 -5.45 -5.37 15.79
N HIS A 112 -4.19 -5.37 16.20
CA HIS A 112 -3.08 -4.83 15.42
C HIS A 112 -2.85 -5.61 14.12
N LEU A 113 -2.98 -6.94 14.17
CA LEU A 113 -2.92 -7.80 12.99
C LEU A 113 -4.03 -7.47 11.99
N MET A 114 -5.27 -7.32 12.46
CA MET A 114 -6.41 -6.94 11.60
C MET A 114 -6.20 -5.58 10.95
N ASN A 115 -5.61 -4.62 11.67
CA ASN A 115 -5.27 -3.31 11.12
C ASN A 115 -4.16 -3.39 10.07
N ALA A 116 -3.12 -4.20 10.31
CA ALA A 116 -2.06 -4.46 9.34
C ALA A 116 -2.60 -5.11 8.06
N VAL A 117 -3.44 -6.13 8.19
CA VAL A 117 -4.10 -6.80 7.06
C VAL A 117 -5.04 -5.83 6.32
N GLY A 118 -5.75 -4.96 7.03
CA GLY A 118 -6.57 -3.89 6.46
C GLY A 118 -5.75 -2.94 5.58
N SER A 119 -4.59 -2.52 6.06
CA SER A 119 -3.66 -1.66 5.31
C SER A 119 -3.12 -2.35 4.05
N LEU A 120 -2.76 -3.64 4.14
CA LEU A 120 -2.36 -4.44 2.99
C LEU A 120 -3.50 -4.60 1.97
N ARG A 121 -4.73 -4.86 2.44
CA ARG A 121 -5.90 -4.95 1.56
C ARG A 121 -6.14 -3.65 0.78
N ALA A 122 -6.00 -2.49 1.44
CA ALA A 122 -6.12 -1.19 0.79
C ALA A 122 -5.03 -1.00 -0.27
N MET A 123 -3.78 -1.35 0.04
CA MET A 123 -2.65 -1.29 -0.89
C MET A 123 -2.88 -2.17 -2.12
N TYR A 124 -3.26 -3.43 -1.93
CA TYR A 124 -3.56 -4.35 -3.03
C TYR A 124 -4.78 -3.91 -3.85
N GLY A 125 -5.79 -3.33 -3.20
CA GLY A 125 -6.95 -2.74 -3.88
C GLY A 125 -6.54 -1.64 -4.85
N LEU A 126 -5.69 -0.73 -4.43
CA LEU A 126 -5.16 0.33 -5.28
C LEU A 126 -4.27 -0.22 -6.39
N LEU A 127 -3.36 -1.14 -6.06
CA LEU A 127 -2.50 -1.79 -7.06
C LEU A 127 -3.35 -2.42 -8.18
N ARG A 128 -4.42 -3.14 -7.81
CA ARG A 128 -5.37 -3.72 -8.76
C ARG A 128 -5.99 -2.64 -9.67
N THR A 129 -6.44 -1.53 -9.09
CA THR A 129 -7.05 -0.43 -9.85
C THR A 129 -6.06 0.19 -10.84
N ILE A 130 -4.81 0.40 -10.41
CA ILE A 130 -3.75 0.94 -11.28
C ILE A 130 -3.41 -0.01 -12.41
N ILE A 131 -3.23 -1.31 -12.11
CA ILE A 131 -2.93 -2.33 -13.13
C ILE A 131 -4.06 -2.39 -14.16
N LEU A 132 -5.32 -2.43 -13.73
CA LEU A 132 -6.46 -2.43 -14.63
C LEU A 132 -6.54 -1.15 -15.46
N GLY A 133 -6.32 0.01 -14.84
CA GLY A 133 -6.30 1.30 -15.55
C GLY A 133 -5.19 1.36 -16.60
N THR A 134 -3.98 0.93 -16.26
CA THR A 134 -2.83 0.87 -17.18
C THR A 134 -3.11 -0.08 -18.34
N LEU A 135 -3.71 -1.24 -18.06
CA LEU A 135 -4.05 -2.21 -19.09
C LEU A 135 -5.09 -1.65 -20.07
N VAL A 136 -6.14 -1.00 -19.56
CA VAL A 136 -7.15 -0.34 -20.42
C VAL A 136 -6.52 0.75 -21.28
N LEU A 137 -5.70 1.63 -20.68
CA LEU A 137 -5.01 2.69 -21.43
C LEU A 137 -4.05 2.13 -22.49
N SER A 138 -3.37 1.03 -22.18
CA SER A 138 -2.47 0.36 -23.16
C SER A 138 -3.26 -0.19 -24.34
N VAL A 139 -4.39 -0.83 -24.11
CA VAL A 139 -5.25 -1.37 -25.18
C VAL A 139 -5.79 -0.24 -26.06
N VAL A 140 -6.27 0.85 -25.43
CA VAL A 140 -6.77 2.03 -26.17
C VAL A 140 -5.64 2.67 -26.98
N GLY A 141 -4.45 2.84 -26.38
CA GLY A 141 -3.29 3.41 -27.07
C GLY A 141 -2.85 2.59 -28.28
N LEU A 142 -2.76 1.26 -28.14
CA LEU A 142 -2.45 0.35 -29.23
C LEU A 142 -3.52 0.41 -30.35
N GLY A 143 -4.80 0.48 -29.98
CA GLY A 143 -5.91 0.63 -30.93
C GLY A 143 -5.81 1.92 -31.74
N MET A 144 -5.48 3.04 -31.10
CA MET A 144 -5.30 4.33 -31.79
C MET A 144 -4.08 4.30 -32.75
N ILE A 145 -2.98 3.66 -32.36
CA ILE A 145 -1.79 3.52 -33.23
C ILE A 145 -2.14 2.65 -34.44
N ALA A 146 -2.80 1.50 -34.23
CA ALA A 146 -3.21 0.61 -35.33
C ALA A 146 -4.15 1.32 -36.29
N PHE A 147 -5.14 2.06 -35.80
CA PHE A 147 -6.04 2.84 -36.66
C PHE A 147 -5.33 3.94 -37.43
N GLY A 148 -4.36 4.63 -36.82
CA GLY A 148 -3.55 5.65 -37.50
C GLY A 148 -2.66 5.10 -38.59
N LEU A 149 -2.18 3.84 -38.44
CA LEU A 149 -1.39 3.16 -39.46
C LEU A 149 -2.24 2.66 -40.66
N MET A 150 -3.48 2.27 -40.41
CA MET A 150 -4.42 1.80 -41.44
C MET A 150 -4.99 2.95 -42.30
N ASN A 151 -4.91 4.17 -41.83
CA ASN A 151 -5.47 5.35 -42.51
C ASN A 151 -4.42 6.20 -43.23
N LYS A 152 -3.16 5.70 -43.33
CA LYS A 152 -2.09 6.24 -44.17
C LYS A 152 -1.96 5.47 -45.45
#